data_bda7af8bb4a8bb3b4cf219be18631279
#
_entry.id   bda7af8bb4a8bb3b4cf219be18631279
#
_cell.length_a   1.000
_cell.length_b   1.000
_cell.length_c   1.000
_cell.angle_alpha   90.00
_cell.angle_beta   90.00
_cell.angle_gamma   90.00
#
_symmetry.space_group_name_H-M   'P 1'
#
loop_
_entity.id
_entity.type
_entity.pdbx_description
1 polymer ?
#
loop_
_entity_poly.entity_id
_entity_poly.type
_entity_poly.pdbx_seq_one_letter_code
_entity_poly.pdbx_strand_id
1 'polypeptide(L)'
;MKNSNNKHIKVCIGLSGGVDSSVAALLLKQQGYDVFALFMQNWHDASTTLHGDCEWEEDRFVAEMVARKIGIPFYFVDLSKEYRARVVDYMFDEYEKGRTPNPDVLCNREIKFDAFLQCALKMGADMVATGHYCRKVTEEGPDGQPVYRILAGADPNKDQSYFLCQLTQAQLSKA
;
A
#
# COMPACT_ATOMS: atom_id res chain seq x y z
N MET A 1 -18.36 -16.31 9.40
CA MET A 1 -18.07 -17.63 8.77
C MET A 1 -16.60 -17.57 8.30
N LYS A 2 -15.70 -18.42 8.81
CA LYS A 2 -14.31 -18.49 8.33
C LYS A 2 -14.34 -19.17 6.96
N ASN A 3 -14.10 -18.42 5.91
CA ASN A 3 -13.89 -19.00 4.58
C ASN A 3 -12.59 -19.81 4.61
N SER A 4 -12.70 -21.13 4.75
CA SER A 4 -11.56 -22.06 4.84
C SER A 4 -10.72 -22.13 3.55
N ASN A 5 -11.12 -21.42 2.50
CA ASN A 5 -10.55 -21.52 1.16
C ASN A 5 -9.40 -20.51 0.89
N ASN A 6 -9.12 -19.58 1.81
CA ASN A 6 -8.13 -18.51 1.57
C ASN A 6 -6.73 -18.79 2.18
N LYS A 7 -6.56 -19.89 2.93
CA LYS A 7 -5.29 -20.19 3.64
C LYS A 7 -4.06 -20.37 2.74
N HIS A 8 -4.28 -20.65 1.46
CA HIS A 8 -3.21 -20.82 0.47
C HIS A 8 -2.85 -19.52 -0.25
N ILE A 9 -3.60 -18.43 0.00
CA ILE A 9 -3.32 -17.12 -0.59
C ILE A 9 -2.55 -16.29 0.43
N LYS A 10 -1.32 -15.93 0.08
CA LYS A 10 -0.45 -15.13 0.92
C LYS A 10 -0.55 -13.65 0.56
N VAL A 11 -0.96 -12.83 1.53
CA VAL A 11 -1.21 -11.41 1.34
C VAL A 11 -0.22 -10.58 2.16
N CYS A 12 0.50 -9.69 1.48
CA CYS A 12 1.31 -8.67 2.12
C CYS A 12 0.48 -7.41 2.35
N ILE A 13 0.26 -7.03 3.62
CA ILE A 13 -0.38 -5.76 3.96
C ILE A 13 0.65 -4.66 4.17
N GLY A 14 0.51 -3.53 3.46
CA GLY A 14 1.25 -2.31 3.77
C GLY A 14 0.72 -1.72 5.08
N LEU A 15 1.46 -1.94 6.17
CA LEU A 15 1.05 -1.55 7.51
C LEU A 15 1.79 -0.28 7.94
N SER A 16 1.08 0.84 8.07
CA SER A 16 1.65 2.17 8.39
C SER A 16 1.59 2.55 9.86
N GLY A 17 1.00 1.71 10.73
CA GLY A 17 0.69 2.09 12.12
C GLY A 17 -0.66 2.79 12.28
N GLY A 18 -1.22 3.38 11.22
CA GLY A 18 -2.54 4.00 11.24
C GLY A 18 -3.69 3.00 11.35
N VAL A 19 -4.86 3.50 11.76
CA VAL A 19 -6.08 2.69 12.03
C VAL A 19 -6.52 1.91 10.79
N ASP A 20 -6.55 2.54 9.61
CA ASP A 20 -7.13 1.97 8.40
C ASP A 20 -6.36 0.70 7.95
N SER A 21 -5.03 0.78 7.89
CA SER A 21 -4.18 -0.37 7.53
C SER A 21 -4.22 -1.47 8.59
N SER A 22 -4.36 -1.09 9.87
CA SER A 22 -4.47 -2.03 10.99
C SER A 22 -5.78 -2.82 10.93
N VAL A 23 -6.89 -2.15 10.63
CA VAL A 23 -8.20 -2.80 10.44
C VAL A 23 -8.19 -3.71 9.22
N ALA A 24 -7.60 -3.26 8.10
CA ALA A 24 -7.46 -4.08 6.90
C ALA A 24 -6.67 -5.37 7.18
N ALA A 25 -5.55 -5.28 7.92
CA ALA A 25 -4.76 -6.44 8.33
C ALA A 25 -5.57 -7.43 9.18
N LEU A 26 -6.33 -6.92 10.14
CA LEU A 26 -7.19 -7.75 11.00
C LEU A 26 -8.28 -8.47 10.20
N LEU A 27 -8.95 -7.76 9.30
CA LEU A 27 -10.01 -8.31 8.45
C LEU A 27 -9.48 -9.40 7.52
N LEU A 28 -8.34 -9.20 6.87
CA LEU A 28 -7.71 -10.21 6.02
C LEU A 28 -7.40 -11.48 6.81
N LYS A 29 -6.83 -11.34 8.01
CA LYS A 29 -6.58 -12.49 8.89
C LYS A 29 -7.86 -13.21 9.31
N GLN A 30 -8.90 -12.45 9.65
CA GLN A 30 -10.21 -13.03 10.01
C GLN A 30 -10.88 -13.76 8.84
N GLN A 31 -10.63 -13.31 7.60
CA GLN A 31 -11.07 -13.96 6.37
C GLN A 31 -10.25 -15.21 6.02
N GLY A 32 -9.20 -15.50 6.78
CA GLY A 32 -8.44 -16.74 6.68
C GLY A 32 -7.27 -16.70 5.71
N TYR A 33 -6.84 -15.52 5.23
CA TYR A 33 -5.62 -15.38 4.44
C TYR A 33 -4.36 -15.65 5.28
N ASP A 34 -3.29 -16.09 4.61
CA ASP A 34 -1.93 -16.06 5.17
C ASP A 34 -1.38 -14.64 5.03
N VAL A 35 -1.39 -13.88 6.14
CA VAL A 35 -1.08 -12.44 6.12
C VAL A 35 0.26 -12.18 6.77
N PHE A 36 1.09 -11.37 6.15
CA PHE A 36 2.23 -10.73 6.77
C PHE A 36 2.21 -9.21 6.52
N ALA A 37 2.76 -8.46 7.46
CA ALA A 37 2.86 -7.02 7.39
C ALA A 37 4.24 -6.59 6.87
N LEU A 38 4.25 -5.58 6.02
CA LEU A 38 5.46 -4.92 5.55
C LEU A 38 5.30 -3.42 5.78
N PHE A 39 6.15 -2.87 6.65
CA PHE A 39 6.26 -1.42 6.84
C PHE A 39 7.27 -0.88 5.83
N MET A 40 6.89 0.21 5.12
CA MET A 40 7.78 0.83 4.16
C MET A 40 8.18 2.24 4.62
N GLN A 41 9.47 2.48 4.66
CA GLN A 41 10.04 3.79 4.83
C GLN A 41 10.17 4.45 3.47
N ASN A 42 9.42 5.54 3.25
CA ASN A 42 9.42 6.28 1.99
C ASN A 42 10.31 7.49 2.00
N TRP A 43 10.56 8.08 3.15
CA TRP A 43 11.29 9.32 3.29
C TRP A 43 12.23 9.27 4.49
N HIS A 44 13.45 9.73 4.27
CA HIS A 44 14.39 10.03 5.34
C HIS A 44 15.20 11.25 4.91
N ASP A 45 14.99 12.36 5.59
CA ASP A 45 15.80 13.57 5.41
C ASP A 45 16.53 13.88 6.71
N ALA A 46 17.79 13.48 6.77
CA ALA A 46 18.67 13.77 7.90
C ALA A 46 19.01 15.27 8.03
N SER A 47 18.70 16.08 7.01
CA SER A 47 19.05 17.51 6.98
C SER A 47 17.99 18.43 7.61
N THR A 48 16.76 17.94 7.79
CA THR A 48 15.62 18.73 8.30
C THR A 48 15.28 18.46 9.76
N THR A 49 15.81 17.40 10.36
CA THR A 49 15.58 17.07 11.78
C THR A 49 16.59 17.76 12.68
N LEU A 50 16.26 18.94 13.19
CA LEU A 50 17.05 19.67 14.17
C LEU A 50 17.14 18.97 15.55
N HIS A 51 16.35 17.92 15.81
CA HIS A 51 16.27 17.22 17.11
C HIS A 51 16.29 15.69 17.04
N GLY A 52 16.66 15.07 15.91
CA GLY A 52 16.92 13.62 15.86
C GLY A 52 15.70 12.70 16.00
N ASP A 53 14.48 13.25 16.14
CA ASP A 53 13.25 12.45 16.25
C ASP A 53 12.77 12.08 14.85
N CYS A 54 12.97 10.83 14.47
CA CYS A 54 12.48 10.29 13.21
C CYS A 54 11.03 9.84 13.41
N GLU A 55 10.06 10.64 12.97
CA GLU A 55 8.61 10.33 13.04
C GLU A 55 8.28 8.92 12.52
N TRP A 56 9.01 8.45 11.50
CA TRP A 56 8.79 7.10 10.95
C TRP A 56 9.17 5.96 11.92
N GLU A 57 10.05 6.20 12.90
CA GLU A 57 10.42 5.18 13.89
C GLU A 57 9.26 4.92 14.86
N GLU A 58 8.54 5.96 15.26
CA GLU A 58 7.33 5.83 16.08
C GLU A 58 6.23 5.08 15.31
N ASP A 59 5.98 5.47 14.06
CA ASP A 59 5.01 4.79 13.20
C ASP A 59 5.35 3.32 12.99
N ARG A 60 6.64 3.02 12.76
CA ARG A 60 7.14 1.65 12.65
C ARG A 60 6.90 0.86 13.92
N PHE A 61 7.21 1.46 15.08
CA PHE A 61 6.99 0.81 16.37
C PHE A 61 5.51 0.50 16.59
N VAL A 62 4.62 1.44 16.29
CA VAL A 62 3.17 1.22 16.38
C VAL A 62 2.72 0.12 15.42
N ALA A 63 3.20 0.13 14.18
CA ALA A 63 2.88 -0.91 13.19
C ALA A 63 3.33 -2.30 13.67
N GLU A 64 4.54 -2.41 14.23
CA GLU A 64 5.04 -3.67 14.79
C GLU A 64 4.19 -4.16 15.97
N MET A 65 3.78 -3.26 16.88
CA MET A 65 2.89 -3.59 17.99
C MET A 65 1.53 -4.08 17.51
N VAL A 66 0.97 -3.46 16.47
CA VAL A 66 -0.28 -3.89 15.83
C VAL A 66 -0.12 -5.28 15.22
N ALA A 67 0.93 -5.51 14.42
CA ALA A 67 1.19 -6.81 13.82
C ALA A 67 1.32 -7.92 14.88
N ARG A 68 2.05 -7.65 15.96
CA ARG A 68 2.19 -8.55 17.11
C ARG A 68 0.84 -8.86 17.77
N LYS A 69 0.01 -7.83 17.99
CA LYS A 69 -1.34 -7.99 18.58
C LYS A 69 -2.28 -8.80 17.69
N ILE A 70 -2.22 -8.59 16.37
CA ILE A 70 -2.97 -9.38 15.40
C ILE A 70 -2.39 -10.80 15.28
N GLY A 71 -1.11 -10.99 15.58
CA GLY A 71 -0.36 -12.25 15.46
C GLY A 71 -0.04 -12.57 14.00
N ILE A 72 0.53 -11.60 13.26
CA ILE A 72 1.06 -11.74 11.92
C ILE A 72 2.56 -11.38 11.89
N PRO A 73 3.37 -11.99 11.01
CA PRO A 73 4.76 -11.61 10.82
C PRO A 73 4.88 -10.13 10.41
N PHE A 74 5.91 -9.44 10.88
CA PHE A 74 6.20 -8.04 10.57
C PHE A 74 7.59 -7.93 9.96
N TYR A 75 7.69 -7.17 8.86
CA TYR A 75 8.94 -6.88 8.17
C TYR A 75 9.04 -5.40 7.84
N PHE A 76 10.24 -4.96 7.51
CA PHE A 76 10.57 -3.59 7.16
C PHE A 76 11.26 -3.55 5.80
N VAL A 77 10.97 -2.52 5.00
CA VAL A 77 11.68 -2.21 3.76
C VAL A 77 11.94 -0.71 3.67
N ASP A 78 13.15 -0.35 3.28
CA ASP A 78 13.53 1.03 2.97
C ASP A 78 13.38 1.24 1.45
N LEU A 79 12.43 2.09 1.07
CA LEU A 79 12.17 2.52 -0.30
C LEU A 79 12.45 4.03 -0.50
N SER A 80 13.25 4.63 0.39
CA SER A 80 13.54 6.07 0.37
C SER A 80 14.23 6.51 -0.92
N LYS A 81 15.09 5.67 -1.49
CA LYS A 81 15.79 5.94 -2.76
C LYS A 81 14.82 5.92 -3.94
N GLU A 82 13.96 4.91 -4.00
CA GLU A 82 12.91 4.78 -5.03
C GLU A 82 11.91 5.93 -4.93
N TYR A 83 11.51 6.28 -3.71
CA TYR A 83 10.60 7.39 -3.47
C TYR A 83 11.22 8.72 -3.91
N ARG A 84 12.48 8.97 -3.55
CA ARG A 84 13.21 10.17 -3.99
C ARG A 84 13.23 10.28 -5.50
N ALA A 85 13.70 9.23 -6.18
CA ALA A 85 13.90 9.26 -7.63
C ALA A 85 12.59 9.32 -8.44
N ARG A 86 11.51 8.65 -7.95
CA ARG A 86 10.28 8.49 -8.74
C ARG A 86 9.16 9.46 -8.35
N VAL A 87 9.19 10.02 -7.14
CA VAL A 87 8.13 10.90 -6.64
C VAL A 87 8.68 12.31 -6.38
N VAL A 88 9.75 12.44 -5.58
CA VAL A 88 10.23 13.74 -5.14
C VAL A 88 10.90 14.52 -6.27
N ASP A 89 11.80 13.88 -6.99
CA ASP A 89 12.51 14.54 -8.10
C ASP A 89 11.51 14.97 -9.19
N TYR A 90 10.53 14.11 -9.53
CA TYR A 90 9.43 14.50 -10.42
C TYR A 90 8.63 15.70 -9.89
N MET A 91 8.35 15.73 -8.58
CA MET A 91 7.60 16.83 -7.97
C MET A 91 8.34 18.16 -8.14
N PHE A 92 9.64 18.18 -7.92
CA PHE A 92 10.47 19.36 -8.11
C PHE A 92 10.53 19.79 -9.58
N ASP A 93 10.74 18.85 -10.51
CA ASP A 93 10.73 19.11 -11.94
C ASP A 93 9.40 19.75 -12.41
N GLU A 94 8.27 19.34 -11.88
CA GLU A 94 6.98 19.92 -12.22
C GLU A 94 6.81 21.33 -11.63
N TYR A 95 7.27 21.56 -10.41
CA TYR A 95 7.27 22.89 -9.80
C TYR A 95 8.15 23.87 -10.59
N GLU A 96 9.32 23.46 -11.04
CA GLU A 96 10.19 24.29 -11.90
C GLU A 96 9.52 24.68 -13.22
N LYS A 97 8.64 23.81 -13.74
CA LYS A 97 7.84 24.09 -14.95
C LYS A 97 6.55 24.87 -14.67
N GLY A 98 6.34 25.33 -13.42
CA GLY A 98 5.13 26.05 -13.00
C GLY A 98 3.87 25.19 -12.92
N ARG A 99 4.01 23.88 -12.80
CA ARG A 99 2.88 22.93 -12.66
C ARG A 99 2.77 22.42 -11.24
N THR A 100 1.56 22.06 -10.83
CA THR A 100 1.29 21.46 -9.51
C THR A 100 1.12 19.95 -9.66
N PRO A 101 2.13 19.15 -9.26
CA PRO A 101 2.04 17.69 -9.31
C PRO A 101 1.15 17.16 -8.19
N ASN A 102 0.69 15.90 -8.35
CA ASN A 102 0.05 15.16 -7.28
C ASN A 102 0.96 14.00 -6.83
N PRO A 103 1.76 14.18 -5.76
CA PRO A 103 2.69 13.17 -5.28
C PRO A 103 1.98 11.92 -4.74
N ASP A 104 0.73 12.03 -4.23
CA ASP A 104 -0.01 10.89 -3.69
C ASP A 104 -0.40 9.89 -4.79
N VAL A 105 -0.84 10.39 -5.95
CA VAL A 105 -1.13 9.54 -7.12
C VAL A 105 0.14 8.83 -7.58
N LEU A 106 1.28 9.54 -7.63
CA LEU A 106 2.56 8.96 -7.98
C LEU A 106 3.04 7.94 -6.95
N CYS A 107 2.93 8.25 -5.66
CA CYS A 107 3.30 7.33 -4.59
C CYS A 107 2.51 6.01 -4.71
N ASN A 108 1.23 6.07 -5.01
CA ASN A 108 0.45 4.87 -5.23
C ASN A 108 0.93 4.09 -6.46
N ARG A 109 1.11 4.74 -7.63
CA ARG A 109 1.52 4.08 -8.87
C ARG A 109 2.93 3.51 -8.80
N GLU A 110 3.91 4.31 -8.35
CA GLU A 110 5.34 4.01 -8.47
C GLU A 110 5.91 3.29 -7.25
N ILE A 111 5.34 3.55 -6.07
CA ILE A 111 5.88 3.01 -4.82
C ILE A 111 5.00 1.89 -4.28
N LYS A 112 3.74 2.17 -3.89
CA LYS A 112 2.90 1.17 -3.21
C LYS A 112 2.54 -0.01 -4.12
N PHE A 113 2.15 0.26 -5.36
CA PHE A 113 1.73 -0.78 -6.30
C PHE A 113 2.79 -1.11 -7.36
N ASP A 114 4.04 -0.66 -7.19
CA ASP A 114 5.20 -1.12 -7.96
C ASP A 114 6.34 -1.54 -7.02
N ALA A 115 7.19 -0.63 -6.53
CA ALA A 115 8.37 -1.00 -5.75
C ALA A 115 8.03 -1.87 -4.53
N PHE A 116 7.03 -1.49 -3.74
CA PHE A 116 6.54 -2.26 -2.60
C PHE A 116 5.93 -3.59 -3.04
N LEU A 117 5.10 -3.60 -4.09
CA LEU A 117 4.53 -4.82 -4.67
C LEU A 117 5.64 -5.80 -5.06
N GLN A 118 6.69 -5.34 -5.74
CA GLN A 118 7.83 -6.18 -6.13
C GLN A 118 8.55 -6.76 -4.90
N CYS A 119 8.75 -5.97 -3.84
CA CYS A 119 9.30 -6.48 -2.59
C CYS A 119 8.42 -7.56 -1.97
N ALA A 120 7.11 -7.34 -1.90
CA ALA A 120 6.15 -8.29 -1.37
C ALA A 120 6.14 -9.62 -2.16
N LEU A 121 6.15 -9.55 -3.50
CA LEU A 121 6.19 -10.73 -4.37
C LEU A 121 7.50 -11.52 -4.18
N LYS A 122 8.65 -10.85 -4.04
CA LYS A 122 9.94 -11.51 -3.73
C LYS A 122 9.93 -12.19 -2.36
N MET A 123 9.12 -11.73 -1.41
CA MET A 123 8.91 -12.35 -0.11
C MET A 123 7.85 -13.47 -0.14
N GLY A 124 7.34 -13.78 -1.33
CA GLY A 124 6.40 -14.88 -1.57
C GLY A 124 4.93 -14.50 -1.36
N ALA A 125 4.57 -13.22 -1.40
CA ALA A 125 3.18 -12.82 -1.45
C ALA A 125 2.56 -13.13 -2.82
N ASP A 126 1.29 -13.51 -2.84
CA ASP A 126 0.48 -13.62 -4.05
C ASP A 126 -0.15 -12.27 -4.41
N MET A 127 -0.48 -11.49 -3.39
CA MET A 127 -1.17 -10.20 -3.48
C MET A 127 -0.65 -9.21 -2.44
N VAL A 128 -0.90 -7.92 -2.69
CA VAL A 128 -0.71 -6.85 -1.70
C VAL A 128 -2.06 -6.27 -1.28
N ALA A 129 -2.11 -5.71 -0.08
CA ALA A 129 -3.26 -4.98 0.41
C ALA A 129 -2.84 -3.67 1.07
N THR A 130 -3.74 -2.70 1.06
CA THR A 130 -3.57 -1.38 1.68
C THR A 130 -4.85 -0.97 2.40
N GLY A 131 -4.78 0.08 3.21
CA GLY A 131 -5.94 0.64 3.91
C GLY A 131 -6.73 1.69 3.12
N HIS A 132 -6.70 1.70 1.80
CA HIS A 132 -7.43 2.68 1.00
C HIS A 132 -8.95 2.46 1.04
N TYR A 133 -9.70 3.56 1.14
CA TYR A 133 -11.16 3.57 1.07
C TYR A 133 -11.63 3.56 -0.39
N CYS A 134 -11.66 2.38 -0.96
CA CYS A 134 -12.18 2.10 -2.30
C CYS A 134 -12.68 0.65 -2.35
N ARG A 135 -13.32 0.28 -3.44
CA ARG A 135 -13.70 -1.12 -3.71
C ARG A 135 -13.06 -1.57 -5.01
N LYS A 136 -12.62 -2.82 -5.05
CA LYS A 136 -12.17 -3.47 -6.27
C LYS A 136 -13.17 -4.54 -6.67
N VAL A 137 -13.55 -4.57 -7.93
CA VAL A 137 -14.36 -5.62 -8.54
C VAL A 137 -13.61 -6.23 -9.71
N THR A 138 -13.91 -7.50 -9.99
CA THR A 138 -13.41 -8.22 -11.15
C THR A 138 -14.60 -8.54 -12.05
N GLU A 139 -14.52 -8.17 -13.30
CA GLU A 139 -15.53 -8.43 -14.33
C GLU A 139 -14.90 -9.29 -15.43
N GLU A 140 -15.72 -9.96 -16.22
CA GLU A 140 -15.27 -10.64 -17.43
C GLU A 140 -15.21 -9.64 -18.58
N GLY A 141 -14.03 -9.51 -19.19
CA GLY A 141 -13.84 -8.65 -20.35
C GLY A 141 -14.40 -9.25 -21.63
N PRO A 142 -14.47 -8.48 -22.73
CA PRO A 142 -14.98 -8.96 -24.03
C PRO A 142 -14.21 -10.13 -24.63
N ASP A 143 -12.95 -10.31 -24.21
CA ASP A 143 -12.05 -11.39 -24.63
C ASP A 143 -12.01 -12.57 -23.65
N GLY A 144 -12.92 -12.57 -22.66
CA GLY A 144 -12.97 -13.58 -21.59
C GLY A 144 -11.88 -13.43 -20.53
N GLN A 145 -11.05 -12.38 -20.61
CA GLN A 145 -10.03 -12.12 -19.60
C GLN A 145 -10.59 -11.28 -18.44
N PRO A 146 -10.05 -11.43 -17.20
CA PRO A 146 -10.50 -10.63 -16.08
C PRO A 146 -10.12 -9.15 -16.27
N VAL A 147 -11.09 -8.27 -16.06
CA VAL A 147 -10.91 -6.81 -15.99
C VAL A 147 -11.13 -6.35 -14.56
N TYR A 148 -10.17 -5.65 -14.04
CA TYR A 148 -10.21 -5.12 -12.67
C TYR A 148 -10.64 -3.66 -12.68
N ARG A 149 -11.67 -3.33 -11.90
CA ARG A 149 -12.14 -1.94 -11.76
C ARG A 149 -12.04 -1.47 -10.32
N ILE A 150 -11.67 -0.21 -10.16
CA ILE A 150 -11.77 0.50 -8.90
C ILE A 150 -13.10 1.23 -8.86
N LEU A 151 -13.85 1.03 -7.80
CA LEU A 151 -15.09 1.74 -7.51
C LEU A 151 -14.90 2.65 -6.32
N ALA A 152 -15.71 3.70 -6.23
CA ALA A 152 -15.78 4.56 -5.06
C ALA A 152 -15.98 3.76 -3.77
N GLY A 153 -15.51 4.31 -2.66
CA GLY A 153 -15.72 3.75 -1.32
C GLY A 153 -17.20 3.53 -1.01
N ALA A 154 -17.47 2.73 0.01
CA ALA A 154 -18.84 2.51 0.47
C ALA A 154 -19.39 3.73 1.25
N ASP A 155 -18.51 4.49 1.90
CA ASP A 155 -18.86 5.75 2.57
C ASP A 155 -18.73 6.91 1.57
N PRO A 156 -19.83 7.63 1.27
CA PRO A 156 -19.80 8.76 0.33
C PRO A 156 -18.95 9.94 0.83
N ASN A 157 -18.65 10.01 2.13
CA ASN A 157 -17.83 11.07 2.72
C ASN A 157 -16.34 10.72 2.74
N LYS A 158 -15.97 9.47 2.44
CA LYS A 158 -14.57 9.02 2.46
C LYS A 158 -14.30 8.09 1.28
N ASP A 159 -13.95 8.69 0.15
CA ASP A 159 -13.54 7.99 -1.06
C ASP A 159 -12.10 8.36 -1.41
N GLN A 160 -11.27 7.33 -1.63
CA GLN A 160 -9.86 7.47 -2.02
C GLN A 160 -9.58 6.84 -3.40
N SER A 161 -10.61 6.48 -4.16
CA SER A 161 -10.45 5.85 -5.47
C SER A 161 -9.68 6.75 -6.46
N TYR A 162 -9.79 8.07 -6.34
CA TYR A 162 -9.09 9.03 -7.21
C TYR A 162 -7.57 8.99 -7.06
N PHE A 163 -7.03 8.64 -5.89
CA PHE A 163 -5.60 8.45 -5.71
C PHE A 163 -5.03 7.24 -6.47
N LEU A 164 -5.91 6.34 -6.89
CA LEU A 164 -5.57 5.07 -7.56
C LEU A 164 -5.85 5.11 -9.07
N CYS A 165 -6.20 6.29 -9.62
CA CYS A 165 -6.64 6.45 -11.01
C CYS A 165 -5.57 6.08 -12.07
N GLN A 166 -4.31 5.99 -11.68
CA GLN A 166 -3.20 5.64 -12.57
C GLN A 166 -2.71 4.19 -12.43
N LEU A 167 -3.41 3.36 -11.64
CA LEU A 167 -3.05 1.95 -11.52
C LEU A 167 -3.41 1.18 -12.79
N THR A 168 -2.49 0.31 -13.21
CA THR A 168 -2.66 -0.57 -14.36
C THR A 168 -3.43 -1.84 -14.01
N GLN A 169 -3.95 -2.54 -15.01
CA GLN A 169 -4.60 -3.85 -14.82
C GLN A 169 -3.65 -4.87 -14.18
N ALA A 170 -2.37 -4.85 -14.56
CA ALA A 170 -1.36 -5.72 -13.96
C ALA A 170 -1.18 -5.47 -12.45
N GLN A 171 -1.14 -4.19 -12.03
CA GLN A 171 -1.07 -3.82 -10.62
C GLN A 171 -2.35 -4.21 -9.86
N LEU A 172 -3.52 -3.92 -10.44
CA LEU A 172 -4.81 -4.26 -9.86
C LEU A 172 -5.04 -5.77 -9.74
N SER A 173 -4.47 -6.57 -10.62
CA SER A 173 -4.57 -8.04 -10.53
C SER A 173 -3.91 -8.59 -9.27
N LYS A 174 -2.99 -7.83 -8.67
CA LYS A 174 -2.20 -8.20 -7.49
C LYS A 174 -2.61 -7.45 -6.20
N ALA A 175 -3.67 -6.64 -6.26
CA ALA A 175 -4.14 -5.83 -5.14
C ALA A 175 -5.48 -6.35 -4.59
#